data_9c973884f171d6d2806ec8ef1051f68e
#
_entry.id   9c973884f171d6d2806ec8ef1051f68e
#
_cell.length_a   1.000
_cell.length_b   1.000
_cell.length_c   1.000
_cell.angle_alpha   90.00
_cell.angle_beta   90.00
_cell.angle_gamma   90.00
#
_symmetry.space_group_name_H-M   'P 1'
#
loop_
_entity.id
_entity.type
_entity.pdbx_description
1 polymer ?
#
loop_
_entity_poly.entity_id
_entity_poly.type
_entity_poly.pdbx_seq_one_letter_code
_entity_poly.pdbx_strand_id
1 'polypeptide(L)'
;AMDEEPLMTYIRQCFDKRVPLEQGLHAKAMLLFRQYMIVGGMPKSLSAYMENNRSFEMADMEKRDILTLYRNDIMKINSGYRSSVLSIFDQIPAFLSRSERRVVMNRIEKGASFPKYHDTFFWLSDSMIANECFNCSDPNVGLSLNEDRTYVKCYMGDTGLLISHTFDENEISDG
;
A
#
# COMPACT_ATOMS: atom_id res chain seq x y z
N ALA A 1 -4.32 18.88 9.21
CA ALA A 1 -5.40 18.02 9.73
C ALA A 1 -6.46 18.83 10.48
N MET A 2 -6.07 19.79 11.34
CA MET A 2 -7.01 20.60 12.14
C MET A 2 -7.93 21.49 11.27
N ASP A 3 -7.43 22.01 10.15
CA ASP A 3 -8.22 22.91 9.27
C ASP A 3 -9.32 22.21 8.47
N GLU A 4 -9.33 20.88 8.43
CA GLU A 4 -10.28 20.08 7.63
C GLU A 4 -11.32 19.34 8.48
N GLU A 5 -11.31 19.53 9.80
CA GLU A 5 -12.28 18.89 10.70
C GLU A 5 -13.75 19.22 10.35
N PRO A 6 -14.11 20.46 9.96
CA PRO A 6 -15.48 20.77 9.52
C PRO A 6 -15.88 19.99 8.27
N LEU A 7 -14.97 19.80 7.30
CA LEU A 7 -15.22 19.02 6.10
C LEU A 7 -15.46 17.54 6.43
N MET A 8 -14.62 16.95 7.29
CA MET A 8 -14.76 15.55 7.71
C MET A 8 -16.08 15.32 8.46
N THR A 9 -16.45 16.25 9.33
CA THR A 9 -17.74 16.21 10.04
C THR A 9 -18.91 16.26 9.06
N TYR A 10 -18.86 17.12 8.06
CA TYR A 10 -19.90 17.26 7.05
C TYR A 10 -19.99 16.01 6.15
N ILE A 11 -18.83 15.44 5.74
CA ILE A 11 -18.77 14.18 4.99
C ILE A 11 -19.49 13.06 5.77
N ARG A 12 -19.20 12.95 7.08
CA ARG A 12 -19.84 11.94 7.94
C ARG A 12 -21.37 12.15 8.04
N GLN A 13 -21.81 13.40 8.21
CA GLN A 13 -23.25 13.72 8.22
C GLN A 13 -23.96 13.34 6.90
N CYS A 14 -23.30 13.61 5.75
CA CYS A 14 -23.85 13.23 4.45
C CYS A 14 -23.90 11.70 4.30
N PHE A 15 -22.88 10.99 4.77
CA PHE A 15 -22.85 9.52 4.78
C PHE A 15 -23.99 8.93 5.62
N ASP A 16 -24.20 9.42 6.85
CA ASP A 16 -25.23 8.96 7.76
C ASP A 16 -26.63 9.21 7.21
N LYS A 17 -26.82 10.38 6.56
CA LYS A 17 -28.10 10.77 5.92
C LYS A 17 -28.28 10.15 4.52
N ARG A 18 -27.28 9.48 3.98
CA ARG A 18 -27.26 8.93 2.60
C ARG A 18 -27.57 9.98 1.53
N VAL A 19 -27.04 11.18 1.71
CA VAL A 19 -27.15 12.28 0.74
C VAL A 19 -25.81 12.58 0.11
N PRO A 20 -25.75 13.00 -1.18
CA PRO A 20 -24.50 13.36 -1.82
C PRO A 20 -23.90 14.63 -1.20
N LEU A 21 -22.56 14.74 -1.28
CA LEU A 21 -21.87 15.98 -1.00
C LEU A 21 -22.21 17.03 -2.07
N GLU A 22 -22.25 18.28 -1.65
CA GLU A 22 -22.28 19.41 -2.58
C GLU A 22 -21.05 19.37 -3.49
N GLN A 23 -21.20 19.76 -4.77
CA GLN A 23 -20.19 19.61 -5.81
C GLN A 23 -18.82 20.25 -5.41
N GLY A 24 -18.85 21.46 -4.83
CA GLY A 24 -17.61 22.14 -4.39
C GLY A 24 -16.90 21.40 -3.27
N LEU A 25 -17.66 20.90 -2.28
CA LEU A 25 -17.09 20.11 -1.16
C LEU A 25 -16.63 18.74 -1.60
N HIS A 26 -17.31 18.13 -2.56
CA HIS A 26 -16.86 16.88 -3.18
C HIS A 26 -15.53 17.07 -3.90
N ALA A 27 -15.38 18.14 -4.70
CA ALA A 27 -14.13 18.44 -5.38
C ALA A 27 -12.97 18.64 -4.39
N LYS A 28 -13.21 19.37 -3.29
CA LYS A 28 -12.22 19.56 -2.22
C LYS A 28 -11.85 18.23 -1.54
N ALA A 29 -12.84 17.40 -1.21
CA ALA A 29 -12.61 16.09 -0.60
C ALA A 29 -11.77 15.17 -1.53
N MET A 30 -12.07 15.17 -2.83
CA MET A 30 -11.31 14.40 -3.82
C MET A 30 -9.88 14.92 -4.00
N LEU A 31 -9.65 16.23 -3.91
CA LEU A 31 -8.30 16.80 -3.92
C LEU A 31 -7.48 16.30 -2.71
N LEU A 32 -8.04 16.39 -1.51
CA LEU A 32 -7.39 15.91 -0.28
C LEU A 32 -7.14 14.40 -0.32
N PHE A 33 -8.07 13.64 -0.86
CA PHE A 33 -7.90 12.20 -1.03
C PHE A 33 -6.74 11.87 -1.98
N ARG A 34 -6.61 12.58 -3.11
CA ARG A 34 -5.47 12.42 -4.03
C ARG A 34 -4.14 12.78 -3.37
N GLN A 35 -4.10 13.88 -2.59
CA GLN A 35 -2.92 14.25 -1.81
C GLN A 35 -2.55 13.14 -0.80
N TYR A 36 -3.55 12.61 -0.09
CA TYR A 36 -3.35 11.48 0.82
C TYR A 36 -2.80 10.24 0.09
N MET A 37 -3.32 9.91 -1.08
CA MET A 37 -2.82 8.77 -1.86
C MET A 37 -1.33 8.91 -2.20
N ILE A 38 -0.86 10.13 -2.47
CA ILE A 38 0.55 10.42 -2.81
C ILE A 38 1.43 10.46 -1.56
N VAL A 39 1.01 11.18 -0.53
CA VAL A 39 1.79 11.37 0.71
C VAL A 39 1.82 10.10 1.55
N GLY A 40 0.69 9.37 1.59
CA GLY A 40 0.49 8.20 2.44
C GLY A 40 0.10 8.56 3.87
N GLY A 41 0.03 7.53 4.71
CA GLY A 41 -0.28 7.63 6.14
C GLY A 41 0.93 7.47 7.06
N MET A 42 2.14 7.30 6.53
CA MET A 42 3.34 7.19 7.35
C MET A 42 3.60 8.50 8.10
N PRO A 43 3.72 8.49 9.45
CA PRO A 43 3.84 9.72 10.25
C PRO A 43 4.98 10.63 9.80
N LYS A 44 6.14 10.04 9.48
CA LYS A 44 7.33 10.78 9.07
C LYS A 44 7.13 11.49 7.72
N SER A 45 6.54 10.80 6.75
CA SER A 45 6.17 11.37 5.45
C SER A 45 5.14 12.49 5.59
N LEU A 46 4.11 12.27 6.42
CA LEU A 46 3.08 13.27 6.67
C LEU A 46 3.64 14.52 7.37
N SER A 47 4.51 14.35 8.39
CA SER A 47 5.18 15.47 9.05
C SER A 47 6.03 16.27 8.07
N ALA A 48 6.86 15.60 7.26
CA ALA A 48 7.68 16.27 6.24
C ALA A 48 6.82 17.08 5.25
N TYR A 49 5.70 16.50 4.79
CA TYR A 49 4.75 17.21 3.94
C TYR A 49 4.18 18.46 4.60
N MET A 50 3.69 18.35 5.84
CA MET A 50 3.03 19.46 6.54
C MET A 50 3.99 20.58 6.95
N GLU A 51 5.20 20.23 7.37
CA GLU A 51 6.21 21.18 7.88
C GLU A 51 6.94 21.93 6.75
N ASN A 52 6.92 21.39 5.52
CA ASN A 52 7.60 21.96 4.36
C ASN A 52 6.60 22.49 3.31
N ASN A 53 5.64 23.30 3.71
CA ASN A 53 4.68 23.96 2.82
C ASN A 53 3.89 23.00 1.90
N ARG A 54 3.60 21.80 2.37
CA ARG A 54 2.94 20.73 1.62
C ARG A 54 3.77 20.24 0.43
N SER A 55 5.09 20.16 0.58
CA SER A 55 5.99 19.62 -0.42
C SER A 55 5.86 18.10 -0.56
N PHE A 56 5.51 17.65 -1.73
CA PHE A 56 5.49 16.22 -2.09
C PHE A 56 6.90 15.65 -2.18
N GLU A 57 7.88 16.45 -2.62
CA GLU A 57 9.29 16.06 -2.70
C GLU A 57 9.83 15.69 -1.32
N MET A 58 9.58 16.53 -0.30
CA MET A 58 10.03 16.24 1.07
C MET A 58 9.37 14.99 1.64
N ALA A 59 8.08 14.78 1.34
CA ALA A 59 7.40 13.56 1.70
C ALA A 59 7.96 12.32 0.98
N ASP A 60 8.35 12.47 -0.29
CA ASP A 60 8.92 11.38 -1.07
C ASP A 60 10.31 10.97 -0.58
N MET A 61 11.15 11.92 -0.19
CA MET A 61 12.45 11.64 0.45
C MET A 61 12.30 10.76 1.68
N GLU A 62 11.37 11.11 2.59
CA GLU A 62 11.12 10.32 3.80
C GLU A 62 10.54 8.93 3.49
N LYS A 63 9.73 8.80 2.45
CA LYS A 63 9.21 7.48 2.01
C LYS A 63 10.32 6.60 1.44
N ARG A 64 11.26 7.15 0.68
CA ARG A 64 12.43 6.43 0.17
C ARG A 64 13.34 5.95 1.29
N ASP A 65 13.53 6.77 2.32
CA ASP A 65 14.25 6.36 3.53
C ASP A 65 13.57 5.18 4.22
N ILE A 66 12.23 5.21 4.34
CA ILE A 66 11.46 4.09 4.91
C ILE A 66 11.61 2.83 4.04
N LEU A 67 11.52 2.93 2.71
CA LEU A 67 11.71 1.79 1.80
C LEU A 67 13.13 1.21 1.94
N THR A 68 14.13 2.06 2.10
CA THR A 68 15.50 1.63 2.36
C THR A 68 15.63 0.89 3.70
N LEU A 69 14.94 1.37 4.74
CA LEU A 69 14.88 0.66 6.03
C LEU A 69 14.22 -0.71 5.90
N TYR A 70 13.12 -0.82 5.16
CA TYR A 70 12.47 -2.11 4.88
C TYR A 70 13.42 -3.08 4.16
N ARG A 71 14.15 -2.63 3.14
CA ARG A 71 15.17 -3.45 2.46
C ARG A 71 16.25 -3.91 3.43
N ASN A 72 16.73 -3.01 4.30
CA ASN A 72 17.74 -3.34 5.31
C ASN A 72 17.22 -4.38 6.33
N ASP A 73 15.97 -4.32 6.71
CA ASP A 73 15.36 -5.30 7.61
C ASP A 73 15.18 -6.66 6.92
N ILE A 74 14.78 -6.67 5.65
CA ILE A 74 14.77 -7.89 4.83
C ILE A 74 16.16 -8.51 4.73
N MET A 75 17.22 -7.71 4.63
CA MET A 75 18.60 -8.21 4.56
C MET A 75 19.06 -8.90 5.86
N LYS A 76 18.42 -8.65 6.99
CA LYS A 76 18.69 -9.32 8.28
C LYS A 76 18.05 -10.71 8.40
N ILE A 77 17.11 -11.04 7.51
CA ILE A 77 16.43 -12.35 7.52
C ILE A 77 17.44 -13.47 7.18
N ASN A 78 17.13 -14.68 7.64
CA ASN A 78 17.89 -15.87 7.27
C ASN A 78 18.06 -15.97 5.75
N SER A 79 19.26 -16.27 5.30
CA SER A 79 19.63 -16.30 3.86
C SER A 79 18.79 -17.26 3.02
N GLY A 80 18.17 -18.27 3.65
CA GLY A 80 17.40 -19.31 2.94
C GLY A 80 16.16 -18.79 2.20
N TYR A 81 15.53 -17.70 2.65
CA TYR A 81 14.35 -17.13 1.97
C TYR A 81 14.41 -15.62 1.76
N ARG A 82 15.50 -14.97 2.15
CA ARG A 82 15.72 -13.52 1.95
C ARG A 82 15.48 -13.08 0.51
N SER A 83 16.06 -13.81 -0.45
CA SER A 83 15.90 -13.53 -1.88
C SER A 83 14.45 -13.59 -2.34
N SER A 84 13.68 -14.51 -1.77
CA SER A 84 12.24 -14.64 -2.06
C SER A 84 11.45 -13.45 -1.51
N VAL A 85 11.77 -12.99 -0.29
CA VAL A 85 11.13 -11.82 0.33
C VAL A 85 11.43 -10.57 -0.48
N LEU A 86 12.69 -10.33 -0.85
CA LEU A 86 13.07 -9.20 -1.70
C LEU A 86 12.37 -9.25 -3.05
N SER A 87 12.36 -10.43 -3.69
CA SER A 87 11.73 -10.60 -5.01
C SER A 87 10.23 -10.29 -4.98
N ILE A 88 9.51 -10.70 -3.93
CA ILE A 88 8.09 -10.36 -3.79
C ILE A 88 7.92 -8.89 -3.50
N PHE A 89 8.67 -8.35 -2.54
CA PHE A 89 8.62 -6.93 -2.17
C PHE A 89 8.82 -6.03 -3.39
N ASP A 90 9.86 -6.27 -4.17
CA ASP A 90 10.18 -5.47 -5.37
C ASP A 90 9.14 -5.59 -6.48
N GLN A 91 8.40 -6.71 -6.54
CA GLN A 91 7.38 -6.94 -7.56
C GLN A 91 5.97 -6.47 -7.16
N ILE A 92 5.74 -6.02 -5.92
CA ILE A 92 4.41 -5.54 -5.48
C ILE A 92 3.82 -4.51 -6.47
N PRO A 93 4.54 -3.44 -6.88
CA PRO A 93 4.00 -2.49 -7.85
C PRO A 93 3.63 -3.15 -9.18
N ALA A 94 4.47 -4.04 -9.69
CA ALA A 94 4.24 -4.74 -10.94
C ALA A 94 3.04 -5.69 -10.89
N PHE A 95 2.78 -6.34 -9.75
CA PHE A 95 1.57 -7.14 -9.58
C PHE A 95 0.32 -6.27 -9.58
N LEU A 96 0.34 -5.13 -8.89
CA LEU A 96 -0.80 -4.23 -8.76
C LEU A 96 -1.12 -3.44 -10.03
N SER A 97 -0.14 -3.20 -10.90
CA SER A 97 -0.33 -2.50 -12.18
C SER A 97 -1.13 -3.30 -13.21
N ARG A 98 -1.31 -4.60 -13.01
CA ARG A 98 -2.03 -5.48 -13.94
C ARG A 98 -3.53 -5.47 -13.69
N SER A 99 -4.30 -5.82 -14.72
CA SER A 99 -5.77 -5.89 -14.62
C SER A 99 -6.26 -6.85 -13.52
N GLU A 100 -5.61 -8.00 -13.37
CA GLU A 100 -5.98 -9.00 -12.36
C GLU A 100 -5.49 -8.65 -10.95
N ARG A 101 -4.45 -7.79 -10.84
CA ARG A 101 -3.85 -7.35 -9.57
C ARG A 101 -3.46 -8.49 -8.64
N ARG A 102 -3.13 -9.67 -9.20
CA ARG A 102 -2.74 -10.86 -8.42
C ARG A 102 -1.25 -11.14 -8.54
N VAL A 103 -0.72 -11.81 -7.53
CA VAL A 103 0.62 -12.36 -7.57
C VAL A 103 0.64 -13.56 -8.53
N VAL A 104 1.48 -13.50 -9.56
CA VAL A 104 1.69 -14.61 -10.50
C VAL A 104 2.98 -15.31 -10.10
N MET A 105 2.84 -16.41 -9.34
CA MET A 105 3.96 -17.13 -8.71
C MET A 105 5.06 -17.53 -9.72
N ASN A 106 4.68 -18.01 -10.92
CA ASN A 106 5.62 -18.37 -11.97
C ASN A 106 6.50 -17.22 -12.50
N ARG A 107 6.18 -15.97 -12.14
CA ARG A 107 7.01 -14.81 -12.47
C ARG A 107 8.04 -14.50 -11.41
N ILE A 108 7.80 -14.93 -10.18
CA ILE A 108 8.79 -14.86 -9.11
C ILE A 108 9.92 -15.85 -9.43
N GLU A 109 9.55 -17.10 -9.72
CA GLU A 109 10.46 -18.15 -10.10
C GLU A 109 9.68 -19.24 -10.90
N LYS A 110 10.32 -19.85 -11.90
CA LYS A 110 9.70 -20.96 -12.65
C LYS A 110 9.40 -22.13 -11.71
N GLY A 111 8.13 -22.55 -11.68
CA GLY A 111 7.64 -23.59 -10.78
C GLY A 111 7.36 -23.12 -9.34
N ALA A 112 7.36 -21.83 -9.09
CA ALA A 112 6.92 -21.28 -7.80
C ALA A 112 5.45 -21.61 -7.55
N SER A 113 5.15 -21.91 -6.28
CA SER A 113 3.79 -22.14 -5.79
C SER A 113 3.57 -21.43 -4.47
N PHE A 114 2.34 -21.09 -4.13
CA PHE A 114 2.05 -20.38 -2.87
C PHE A 114 2.55 -21.15 -1.64
N PRO A 115 2.40 -22.47 -1.50
CA PRO A 115 2.95 -23.19 -0.35
C PRO A 115 4.46 -23.02 -0.17
N LYS A 116 5.22 -22.93 -1.27
CA LYS A 116 6.68 -22.70 -1.21
C LYS A 116 7.02 -21.31 -0.69
N TYR A 117 6.15 -20.31 -0.92
CA TYR A 117 6.37 -18.92 -0.57
C TYR A 117 5.52 -18.44 0.62
N HIS A 118 4.81 -19.34 1.29
CA HIS A 118 3.94 -19.03 2.41
C HIS A 118 4.66 -18.22 3.50
N ASP A 119 5.83 -18.66 3.95
CA ASP A 119 6.59 -17.98 4.98
C ASP A 119 7.11 -16.60 4.54
N THR A 120 7.32 -16.43 3.24
CA THR A 120 7.71 -15.14 2.64
C THR A 120 6.58 -14.13 2.74
N PHE A 121 5.36 -14.51 2.35
CA PHE A 121 4.18 -13.67 2.48
C PHE A 121 3.86 -13.40 3.95
N PHE A 122 3.88 -14.45 4.79
CA PHE A 122 3.66 -14.33 6.21
C PHE A 122 4.61 -13.30 6.84
N TRP A 123 5.90 -13.33 6.51
CA TRP A 123 6.86 -12.36 7.04
C TRP A 123 6.54 -10.93 6.61
N LEU A 124 6.20 -10.71 5.33
CA LEU A 124 5.82 -9.38 4.81
C LEU A 124 4.56 -8.83 5.49
N SER A 125 3.60 -9.71 5.78
CA SER A 125 2.35 -9.36 6.44
C SER A 125 2.55 -9.10 7.93
N ASP A 126 3.28 -9.98 8.63
CA ASP A 126 3.59 -9.85 10.06
C ASP A 126 4.42 -8.59 10.36
N SER A 127 5.32 -8.23 9.45
CA SER A 127 6.09 -6.99 9.50
C SER A 127 5.30 -5.74 9.09
N MET A 128 4.02 -5.86 8.75
CA MET A 128 3.14 -4.79 8.27
C MET A 128 3.65 -4.06 7.00
N ILE A 129 4.59 -4.65 6.29
CA ILE A 129 5.13 -4.09 5.03
C ILE A 129 4.12 -4.27 3.91
N ALA A 130 3.41 -5.40 3.90
CA ALA A 130 2.39 -5.70 2.92
C ALA A 130 1.17 -6.37 3.55
N ASN A 131 0.05 -6.32 2.87
CA ASN A 131 -1.19 -6.98 3.24
C ASN A 131 -1.55 -8.02 2.18
N GLU A 132 -1.79 -9.26 2.61
CA GLU A 132 -2.30 -10.32 1.76
C GLU A 132 -3.83 -10.27 1.67
N CYS A 133 -4.36 -10.53 0.50
CA CYS A 133 -5.79 -10.67 0.27
C CYS A 133 -6.04 -11.90 -0.59
N PHE A 134 -6.74 -12.88 -0.02
CA PHE A 134 -7.11 -14.12 -0.70
C PHE A 134 -8.51 -14.02 -1.31
N ASN A 135 -8.72 -14.76 -2.39
CA ASN A 135 -10.06 -14.97 -2.90
C ASN A 135 -10.83 -15.89 -1.96
N CYS A 136 -12.13 -15.65 -1.81
CA CYS A 136 -13.03 -16.51 -1.05
C CYS A 136 -14.16 -16.97 -1.97
N SER A 137 -14.33 -18.29 -2.06
CA SER A 137 -15.36 -18.87 -2.92
C SER A 137 -16.77 -18.84 -2.30
N ASP A 138 -16.85 -18.83 -0.97
CA ASP A 138 -18.10 -18.72 -0.23
C ASP A 138 -17.96 -17.63 0.85
N PRO A 139 -18.72 -16.51 0.73
CA PRO A 139 -18.64 -15.38 1.67
C PRO A 139 -19.39 -15.62 2.99
N ASN A 140 -19.87 -16.81 3.26
CA ASN A 140 -20.54 -17.17 4.50
C ASN A 140 -19.57 -17.25 5.70
N VAL A 141 -20.08 -17.67 6.86
CA VAL A 141 -19.29 -17.80 8.09
C VAL A 141 -18.10 -18.71 7.88
N GLY A 142 -16.91 -18.25 8.30
CA GLY A 142 -15.65 -19.00 8.18
C GLY A 142 -14.91 -18.70 6.87
N LEU A 143 -14.75 -17.42 6.53
CA LEU A 143 -14.04 -16.98 5.32
C LEU A 143 -12.70 -17.69 5.11
N SER A 144 -11.93 -17.91 6.19
CA SER A 144 -10.64 -18.60 6.16
C SER A 144 -10.73 -20.09 5.74
N LEU A 145 -11.90 -20.73 5.92
CA LEU A 145 -12.12 -22.10 5.49
C LEU A 145 -12.33 -22.22 3.98
N ASN A 146 -12.76 -21.11 3.35
CA ASN A 146 -13.11 -21.02 1.94
C ASN A 146 -12.09 -20.20 1.13
N GLU A 147 -10.91 -19.96 1.71
CA GLU A 147 -9.82 -19.25 1.03
C GLU A 147 -9.27 -20.04 -0.15
N ASP A 148 -9.23 -19.41 -1.32
CA ASP A 148 -8.46 -19.88 -2.45
C ASP A 148 -7.08 -19.23 -2.46
N ARG A 149 -6.09 -19.92 -1.88
CA ARG A 149 -4.70 -19.46 -1.78
C ARG A 149 -3.95 -19.47 -3.11
N THR A 150 -4.55 -19.95 -4.18
CA THR A 150 -3.98 -19.82 -5.53
C THR A 150 -4.18 -18.44 -6.11
N TYR A 151 -5.12 -17.67 -5.54
CA TYR A 151 -5.45 -16.30 -5.91
C TYR A 151 -5.12 -15.33 -4.78
N VAL A 152 -3.84 -15.00 -4.62
CA VAL A 152 -3.39 -14.00 -3.65
C VAL A 152 -3.14 -12.66 -4.32
N LYS A 153 -3.61 -11.59 -3.71
CA LYS A 153 -3.20 -10.21 -3.97
C LYS A 153 -2.33 -9.74 -2.82
N CYS A 154 -1.28 -9.01 -3.14
CA CYS A 154 -0.36 -8.45 -2.17
C CYS A 154 -0.34 -6.93 -2.34
N TYR A 155 -0.78 -6.21 -1.33
CA TYR A 155 -0.85 -4.76 -1.30
C TYR A 155 0.23 -4.21 -0.38
N MET A 156 0.88 -3.13 -0.78
CA MET A 156 1.75 -2.39 0.13
C MET A 156 0.95 -1.91 1.35
N GLY A 157 1.54 -1.89 2.53
CA GLY A 157 0.89 -1.44 3.76
C GLY A 157 0.49 0.04 3.75
N ASP A 158 1.11 0.84 2.88
CA ASP A 158 0.83 2.26 2.71
C ASP A 158 0.82 2.68 1.24
N THR A 159 -0.14 3.54 0.86
CA THR A 159 -0.31 3.98 -0.53
C THR A 159 0.80 4.91 -1.00
N GLY A 160 1.28 5.79 -0.13
CA GLY A 160 2.39 6.69 -0.43
C GLY A 160 3.68 5.92 -0.65
N LEU A 161 3.95 4.90 0.18
CA LEU A 161 5.09 4.00 0.00
C LEU A 161 5.00 3.23 -1.32
N LEU A 162 3.79 2.78 -1.71
CA LEU A 162 3.59 2.12 -3.00
C LEU A 162 3.96 3.03 -4.17
N ILE A 163 3.58 4.31 -4.11
CA ILE A 163 3.91 5.28 -5.16
C ILE A 163 5.42 5.47 -5.24
N SER A 164 6.10 5.76 -4.14
CA SER A 164 7.56 5.94 -4.13
C SER A 164 8.29 4.66 -4.57
N HIS A 165 7.78 3.49 -4.19
CA HIS A 165 8.35 2.21 -4.63
C HIS A 165 8.15 1.95 -6.13
N THR A 166 7.04 2.42 -6.71
CA THR A 166 6.78 2.32 -8.15
C THR A 166 7.74 3.19 -8.98
N PHE A 167 8.13 4.35 -8.44
CA PHE A 167 9.00 5.33 -9.08
C PHE A 167 10.39 5.38 -8.42
N ASP A 168 10.90 4.21 -8.00
CA ASP A 168 12.16 4.11 -7.24
C ASP A 168 13.36 4.76 -7.94
N GLU A 169 13.35 4.83 -9.28
CA GLU A 169 14.39 5.49 -10.08
C GLU A 169 14.06 6.96 -10.45
N ASN A 170 12.85 7.46 -10.13
CA ASN A 170 12.41 8.80 -10.49
C ASN A 170 11.93 9.55 -9.24
N GLU A 171 12.40 10.76 -9.05
CA GLU A 171 11.95 11.63 -7.97
C GLU A 171 10.55 12.19 -8.26
N ILE A 172 9.72 12.29 -7.22
CA ILE A 172 8.42 12.97 -7.29
C ILE A 172 8.66 14.45 -7.01
N SER A 173 8.41 15.31 -8.00
CA SER A 173 8.58 16.76 -7.89
C SER A 173 7.26 17.47 -7.58
N ASP A 174 7.38 18.66 -7.00
CA ASP A 174 6.26 19.58 -6.69
C ASP A 174 5.84 20.36 -7.95
N GLY A 175 5.44 19.67 -9.02
CA GLY A 175 5.05 20.28 -10.31
C GLY A 175 3.69 20.96 -10.34
#